data_6346060beaebe3e244fe9885bea76ca8
#
_entry.id   6346060beaebe3e244fe9885bea76ca8
#
_cell.length_a   1.000
_cell.length_b   1.000
_cell.length_c   1.000
_cell.angle_alpha   90.00
_cell.angle_beta   90.00
_cell.angle_gamma   90.00
#
_symmetry.space_group_name_H-M   'P 1'
#
loop_
_entity.id
_entity.type
_entity.pdbx_description
1 polymer ?
#
loop_
_entity_poly.entity_id
_entity_poly.type
_entity_poly.pdbx_seq_one_letter_code
_entity_poly.pdbx_strand_id
1 'polypeptide(L)'
;EAFNDDLPYDQFLTQQLAGDLLEASSVDAQRQNLIATTFLVMGDALLENQNKSQLDMDVVDEQLDVIGKGLLAQTITCARCHDHKFDPIPTSDYYAMAGILKNVQGLKHSSFSTTMEIPLPFTEEVKRESEINNLAVSRLQSEINTLKSKVTGNGLSPVQAKDLPGIIVDNPEAKAIGRWSKSDGVPNHVGSEYLYSNNSGSKVIYPVTFAKGGKY
;
A
#
# COMPACT_ATOMS: atom_id res chain seq x y z
N GLU A 1 -19.42 18.07 -4.36
CA GLU A 1 -19.11 19.51 -4.37
C GLU A 1 -19.53 20.11 -5.70
N ALA A 2 -18.96 19.76 -6.86
CA ALA A 2 -19.30 20.32 -8.16
C ALA A 2 -20.80 20.34 -8.49
N PHE A 3 -21.52 19.26 -8.22
CA PHE A 3 -22.98 19.19 -8.40
C PHE A 3 -23.76 20.05 -7.42
N ASN A 4 -23.28 20.22 -6.17
CA ASN A 4 -23.92 21.09 -5.19
C ASN A 4 -23.72 22.56 -5.52
N ASP A 5 -22.61 22.89 -6.18
CA ASP A 5 -22.22 24.26 -6.54
C ASP A 5 -22.69 24.65 -7.94
N ASP A 6 -23.46 23.77 -8.60
CA ASP A 6 -24.00 23.96 -9.95
C ASP A 6 -22.88 24.31 -10.96
N LEU A 7 -21.70 23.64 -10.84
CA LEU A 7 -20.57 23.90 -11.73
C LEU A 7 -20.97 23.66 -13.18
N PRO A 8 -20.73 24.61 -14.11
CA PRO A 8 -21.01 24.41 -15.52
C PRO A 8 -20.34 23.16 -16.07
N TYR A 9 -21.08 22.41 -16.91
CA TYR A 9 -20.64 21.09 -17.37
C TYR A 9 -19.33 21.12 -18.16
N ASP A 10 -19.10 22.12 -18.95
CA ASP A 10 -17.87 22.36 -19.69
C ASP A 10 -16.67 22.58 -18.76
N GLN A 11 -16.86 23.32 -17.67
CA GLN A 11 -15.83 23.50 -16.63
C GLN A 11 -15.59 22.21 -15.88
N PHE A 12 -16.64 21.49 -15.51
CA PHE A 12 -16.53 20.18 -14.88
C PHE A 12 -15.70 19.22 -15.73
N LEU A 13 -16.00 19.10 -17.03
CA LEU A 13 -15.23 18.24 -17.95
C LEU A 13 -13.76 18.68 -18.06
N THR A 14 -13.53 19.97 -18.19
CA THR A 14 -12.17 20.51 -18.30
C THR A 14 -11.35 20.18 -17.05
N GLN A 15 -11.94 20.30 -15.85
CA GLN A 15 -11.29 19.93 -14.61
C GLN A 15 -10.99 18.42 -14.53
N GLN A 16 -11.89 17.56 -14.99
CA GLN A 16 -11.69 16.12 -14.97
C GLN A 16 -10.55 15.66 -15.93
N LEU A 17 -10.39 16.34 -17.06
CA LEU A 17 -9.45 15.94 -18.10
C LEU A 17 -8.09 16.64 -18.01
N ALA A 18 -8.05 17.87 -17.52
CA ALA A 18 -6.88 18.74 -17.56
C ALA A 18 -6.84 19.74 -16.37
N GLY A 19 -7.40 19.37 -15.23
CA GLY A 19 -7.46 20.26 -14.06
C GLY A 19 -6.08 20.70 -13.55
N ASP A 20 -5.08 19.86 -13.69
CA ASP A 20 -3.69 20.14 -13.33
C ASP A 20 -3.06 21.26 -14.17
N LEU A 21 -3.59 21.53 -15.36
CA LEU A 21 -3.14 22.58 -16.30
C LEU A 21 -3.90 23.89 -16.14
N LEU A 22 -4.96 23.92 -15.32
CA LEU A 22 -5.78 25.12 -15.12
C LEU A 22 -5.12 26.08 -14.14
N GLU A 23 -5.15 27.36 -14.51
CA GLU A 23 -4.81 28.43 -13.55
C GLU A 23 -5.86 28.49 -12.45
N ALA A 24 -5.41 28.57 -11.22
CA ALA A 24 -6.28 28.59 -10.04
C ALA A 24 -6.19 29.95 -9.31
N SER A 25 -7.33 30.51 -8.95
CA SER A 25 -7.42 31.76 -8.22
C SER A 25 -7.11 31.63 -6.72
N SER A 26 -7.11 30.40 -6.20
CA SER A 26 -6.83 30.10 -4.79
C SER A 26 -6.24 28.70 -4.62
N VAL A 27 -5.67 28.44 -3.43
CA VAL A 27 -5.17 27.10 -3.07
C VAL A 27 -6.29 26.07 -3.12
N ASP A 28 -7.48 26.41 -2.69
CA ASP A 28 -8.62 25.48 -2.71
C ASP A 28 -9.09 25.19 -4.13
N ALA A 29 -9.13 26.18 -5.01
CA ALA A 29 -9.42 25.98 -6.43
C ALA A 29 -8.35 25.09 -7.09
N GLN A 30 -7.07 25.27 -6.76
CA GLN A 30 -5.99 24.42 -7.24
C GLN A 30 -6.13 22.97 -6.75
N ARG A 31 -6.52 22.79 -5.48
CA ARG A 31 -6.79 21.46 -4.92
C ARG A 31 -7.96 20.78 -5.63
N GLN A 32 -9.06 21.50 -5.84
CA GLN A 32 -10.22 20.98 -6.56
C GLN A 32 -9.86 20.54 -7.97
N ASN A 33 -9.10 21.35 -8.70
CA ASN A 33 -8.62 21.03 -10.04
C ASN A 33 -7.75 19.76 -10.05
N LEU A 34 -6.81 19.61 -9.11
CA LEU A 34 -5.97 18.43 -9.00
C LEU A 34 -6.75 17.18 -8.60
N ILE A 35 -7.72 17.32 -7.67
CA ILE A 35 -8.58 16.19 -7.27
C ILE A 35 -9.45 15.74 -8.44
N ALA A 36 -9.94 16.67 -9.26
CA ALA A 36 -10.78 16.33 -10.41
C ALA A 36 -10.05 15.41 -11.41
N THR A 37 -8.76 15.60 -11.65
CA THR A 37 -7.99 14.75 -12.57
C THR A 37 -7.85 13.30 -12.12
N THR A 38 -8.16 12.97 -10.85
CA THR A 38 -8.15 11.57 -10.36
C THR A 38 -9.19 10.70 -11.08
N PHE A 39 -10.18 11.31 -11.73
CA PHE A 39 -11.13 10.61 -12.60
C PHE A 39 -10.43 9.70 -13.62
N LEU A 40 -9.29 10.11 -14.18
CA LEU A 40 -8.54 9.36 -15.18
C LEU A 40 -7.73 8.19 -14.61
N VAL A 41 -7.60 8.06 -13.29
CA VAL A 41 -6.85 6.97 -12.64
C VAL A 41 -7.75 6.04 -11.83
N MET A 42 -9.07 6.12 -12.00
CA MET A 42 -10.04 5.27 -11.30
C MET A 42 -10.27 3.91 -11.99
N GLY A 43 -9.71 3.70 -13.19
CA GLY A 43 -9.76 2.43 -13.90
C GLY A 43 -8.88 1.36 -13.24
N ASP A 44 -9.13 0.10 -13.56
CA ASP A 44 -8.36 -1.04 -13.05
C ASP A 44 -7.03 -1.19 -13.79
N ALA A 45 -5.95 -1.44 -13.06
CA ALA A 45 -4.63 -1.64 -13.64
C ALA A 45 -3.85 -2.73 -12.90
N LEU A 46 -3.29 -3.69 -13.65
CA LEU A 46 -2.47 -4.77 -13.11
C LEU A 46 -1.05 -4.28 -12.83
N LEU A 47 -0.85 -3.55 -11.73
CA LEU A 47 0.40 -2.85 -11.38
C LEU A 47 1.62 -3.78 -11.22
N GLU A 48 1.41 -5.08 -11.01
CA GLU A 48 2.44 -6.12 -10.92
C GLU A 48 2.92 -6.64 -12.29
N ASN A 49 2.28 -6.21 -13.40
CA ASN A 49 2.69 -6.63 -14.73
C ASN A 49 4.16 -6.30 -14.99
N GLN A 50 4.96 -7.32 -15.33
CA GLN A 50 6.40 -7.16 -15.59
C GLN A 50 6.69 -6.55 -16.96
N ASN A 51 5.78 -6.68 -17.93
CA ASN A 51 5.84 -5.95 -19.19
C ASN A 51 5.34 -4.52 -19.00
N LYS A 52 6.27 -3.62 -18.67
CA LYS A 52 5.94 -2.22 -18.34
C LYS A 52 5.35 -1.44 -19.50
N SER A 53 5.79 -1.71 -20.73
CA SER A 53 5.20 -1.10 -21.94
C SER A 53 3.76 -1.55 -22.16
N GLN A 54 3.44 -2.80 -21.86
CA GLN A 54 2.08 -3.30 -21.91
C GLN A 54 1.22 -2.65 -20.80
N LEU A 55 1.76 -2.56 -19.59
CA LEU A 55 1.09 -1.89 -18.47
C LEU A 55 0.74 -0.44 -18.79
N ASP A 56 1.66 0.32 -19.39
CA ASP A 56 1.39 1.70 -19.82
C ASP A 56 0.24 1.78 -20.82
N MET A 57 0.22 0.87 -21.77
CA MET A 57 -0.87 0.82 -22.76
C MET A 57 -2.20 0.37 -22.16
N ASP A 58 -2.17 -0.49 -21.14
CA ASP A 58 -3.38 -0.92 -20.45
C ASP A 58 -3.95 0.22 -19.59
N VAL A 59 -3.10 1.03 -18.95
CA VAL A 59 -3.55 2.24 -18.23
C VAL A 59 -4.14 3.27 -19.19
N VAL A 60 -3.54 3.49 -20.35
CA VAL A 60 -4.09 4.38 -21.39
C VAL A 60 -5.45 3.86 -21.90
N ASP A 61 -5.59 2.54 -22.07
CA ASP A 61 -6.83 1.91 -22.48
C ASP A 61 -7.95 2.14 -21.46
N GLU A 62 -7.65 1.95 -20.16
CA GLU A 62 -8.58 2.24 -19.08
C GLU A 62 -8.98 3.74 -19.03
N GLN A 63 -8.04 4.65 -19.22
CA GLN A 63 -8.34 6.08 -19.32
C GLN A 63 -9.28 6.41 -20.48
N LEU A 64 -9.06 5.80 -21.63
CA LEU A 64 -9.95 5.94 -22.80
C LEU A 64 -11.32 5.31 -22.55
N ASP A 65 -11.37 4.20 -21.82
CA ASP A 65 -12.62 3.56 -21.45
C ASP A 65 -13.46 4.45 -20.52
N VAL A 66 -12.81 5.05 -19.51
CA VAL A 66 -13.45 5.99 -18.58
C VAL A 66 -13.96 7.23 -19.32
N ILE A 67 -13.18 7.82 -20.23
CA ILE A 67 -13.58 8.96 -21.05
C ILE A 67 -14.74 8.55 -22.01
N GLY A 68 -14.56 7.45 -22.71
CA GLY A 68 -15.54 6.95 -23.68
C GLY A 68 -16.90 6.67 -23.04
N LYS A 69 -16.92 5.82 -22.02
CA LYS A 69 -18.17 5.42 -21.35
C LYS A 69 -18.75 6.53 -20.49
N GLY A 70 -17.91 7.20 -19.72
CA GLY A 70 -18.35 8.19 -18.72
C GLY A 70 -18.78 9.52 -19.32
N LEU A 71 -18.12 10.00 -20.36
CA LEU A 71 -18.35 11.32 -20.92
C LEU A 71 -19.01 11.28 -22.30
N LEU A 72 -18.72 10.28 -23.13
CA LEU A 72 -19.20 10.21 -24.52
C LEU A 72 -20.28 9.14 -24.73
N ALA A 73 -20.56 8.31 -23.74
CA ALA A 73 -21.46 7.14 -23.82
C ALA A 73 -21.08 6.18 -24.96
N GLN A 74 -19.78 6.01 -25.24
CA GLN A 74 -19.24 5.20 -26.32
C GLN A 74 -18.20 4.20 -25.81
N THR A 75 -18.12 3.04 -26.46
CA THR A 75 -17.15 1.97 -26.12
C THR A 75 -15.91 2.08 -27.01
N ILE A 76 -15.18 3.20 -26.91
CA ILE A 76 -14.02 3.53 -27.76
C ILE A 76 -12.95 2.44 -27.72
N THR A 77 -12.77 1.77 -26.60
CA THR A 77 -11.75 0.73 -26.41
C THR A 77 -11.93 -0.50 -27.29
N CYS A 78 -13.14 -0.73 -27.84
CA CYS A 78 -13.35 -1.75 -28.87
C CYS A 78 -12.50 -1.49 -30.12
N ALA A 79 -12.22 -0.21 -30.42
CA ALA A 79 -11.44 0.19 -31.58
C ALA A 79 -9.92 -0.03 -31.41
N ARG A 80 -9.46 -0.52 -30.26
CA ARG A 80 -8.05 -0.90 -30.04
C ARG A 80 -7.57 -1.99 -31.00
N CYS A 81 -8.44 -2.95 -31.33
CA CYS A 81 -8.07 -4.12 -32.14
C CYS A 81 -8.63 -4.09 -33.56
N HIS A 82 -9.77 -3.46 -33.78
CA HIS A 82 -10.46 -3.38 -35.06
C HIS A 82 -11.38 -2.16 -35.05
N ASP A 83 -11.79 -1.67 -36.21
CA ASP A 83 -12.75 -0.58 -36.29
C ASP A 83 -14.03 -0.92 -35.52
N HIS A 84 -14.59 0.06 -34.83
CA HIS A 84 -15.76 -0.16 -33.98
C HIS A 84 -16.91 -0.72 -34.79
N LYS A 85 -17.60 -1.73 -34.27
CA LYS A 85 -18.59 -2.50 -35.04
C LYS A 85 -19.82 -1.68 -35.40
N PHE A 86 -20.23 -0.76 -34.55
CA PHE A 86 -21.51 -0.05 -34.68
C PHE A 86 -21.34 1.45 -34.88
N ASP A 87 -20.35 2.04 -34.24
CA ASP A 87 -20.07 3.47 -34.29
C ASP A 87 -18.95 3.78 -35.28
N PRO A 88 -18.93 4.96 -35.90
CA PRO A 88 -17.91 5.35 -36.87
C PRO A 88 -16.57 5.70 -36.17
N ILE A 89 -16.03 4.80 -35.40
CA ILE A 89 -14.77 4.95 -34.67
C ILE A 89 -13.74 3.98 -35.25
N PRO A 90 -12.87 4.42 -36.18
CA PRO A 90 -11.82 3.57 -36.72
C PRO A 90 -10.71 3.36 -35.68
N THR A 91 -9.94 2.29 -35.83
CA THR A 91 -8.77 1.98 -35.03
C THR A 91 -7.77 3.15 -34.98
N SER A 92 -7.65 3.92 -36.08
CA SER A 92 -6.80 5.11 -36.15
C SER A 92 -7.17 6.18 -35.10
N ASP A 93 -8.45 6.38 -34.82
CA ASP A 93 -8.93 7.38 -33.89
C ASP A 93 -8.65 6.94 -32.44
N TYR A 94 -8.81 5.64 -32.17
CA TYR A 94 -8.36 5.09 -30.89
C TYR A 94 -6.89 5.40 -30.62
N TYR A 95 -5.99 5.10 -31.57
CA TYR A 95 -4.56 5.35 -31.38
C TYR A 95 -4.18 6.83 -31.41
N ALA A 96 -4.95 7.68 -32.08
CA ALA A 96 -4.78 9.12 -31.99
C ALA A 96 -5.07 9.65 -30.58
N MET A 97 -6.18 9.21 -29.95
CA MET A 97 -6.53 9.55 -28.58
C MET A 97 -5.54 8.93 -27.59
N ALA A 98 -5.15 7.66 -27.76
CA ALA A 98 -4.15 7.00 -26.95
C ALA A 98 -2.81 7.73 -26.98
N GLY A 99 -2.42 8.29 -28.13
CA GLY A 99 -1.23 9.11 -28.30
C GLY A 99 -1.23 10.38 -27.43
N ILE A 100 -2.40 10.97 -27.18
CA ILE A 100 -2.53 12.12 -26.27
C ILE A 100 -2.26 11.67 -24.83
N LEU A 101 -2.96 10.62 -24.37
CA LEU A 101 -2.86 10.15 -22.98
C LEU A 101 -1.51 9.49 -22.67
N LYS A 102 -0.85 8.90 -23.65
CA LYS A 102 0.50 8.33 -23.50
C LYS A 102 1.57 9.34 -23.09
N ASN A 103 1.32 10.63 -23.27
CA ASN A 103 2.21 11.70 -22.80
C ASN A 103 2.00 12.04 -21.31
N VAL A 104 0.95 11.50 -20.69
CA VAL A 104 0.69 11.67 -19.26
C VAL A 104 1.47 10.62 -18.49
N GLN A 105 2.31 11.06 -17.56
CA GLN A 105 3.10 10.15 -16.73
C GLN A 105 2.30 9.78 -15.47
N GLY A 106 1.54 8.71 -15.53
CA GLY A 106 0.67 8.25 -14.43
C GLY A 106 1.30 7.20 -13.51
N LEU A 107 2.37 6.52 -13.95
CA LEU A 107 2.98 5.41 -13.23
C LEU A 107 4.45 5.63 -12.90
N LYS A 108 4.85 5.14 -11.74
CA LYS A 108 6.24 4.94 -11.33
C LYS A 108 6.55 3.45 -11.40
N HIS A 109 7.39 3.06 -12.37
CA HIS A 109 7.74 1.66 -12.58
C HIS A 109 8.73 1.13 -11.54
N SER A 110 8.44 -0.08 -11.08
CA SER A 110 9.29 -0.91 -10.24
C SER A 110 8.87 -2.38 -10.42
N SER A 111 9.36 -3.31 -9.60
CA SER A 111 8.85 -4.69 -9.60
C SER A 111 7.32 -4.73 -9.40
N PHE A 112 6.82 -3.90 -8.51
CA PHE A 112 5.40 -3.60 -8.34
C PHE A 112 5.22 -2.10 -8.62
N SER A 113 4.64 -1.76 -9.78
CA SER A 113 4.46 -0.36 -10.17
C SER A 113 3.45 0.33 -9.26
N THR A 114 3.59 1.64 -9.07
CA THR A 114 2.67 2.46 -8.27
C THR A 114 2.20 3.65 -9.09
N THR A 115 1.04 4.17 -8.76
CA THR A 115 0.56 5.44 -9.30
C THR A 115 1.47 6.58 -8.85
N MET A 116 1.59 7.62 -9.69
CA MET A 116 2.27 8.85 -9.29
C MET A 116 1.45 9.57 -8.24
N GLU A 117 2.09 9.89 -7.13
CA GLU A 117 1.47 10.69 -6.07
C GLU A 117 1.88 12.16 -6.24
N ILE A 118 0.90 13.03 -6.35
CA ILE A 118 1.09 14.47 -6.39
C ILE A 118 0.58 15.05 -5.07
N PRO A 119 1.43 15.70 -4.26
CA PRO A 119 0.97 16.30 -3.02
C PRO A 119 0.01 17.45 -3.32
N LEU A 120 -1.14 17.45 -2.65
CA LEU A 120 -2.07 18.57 -2.76
C LEU A 120 -1.45 19.83 -2.16
N PRO A 121 -1.64 20.99 -2.79
CA PRO A 121 -1.18 22.26 -2.23
C PRO A 121 -1.90 22.57 -0.91
N PHE A 122 -1.19 23.16 0.03
CA PHE A 122 -1.71 23.58 1.32
C PHE A 122 -1.53 25.09 1.49
N THR A 123 -2.43 25.70 2.27
CA THR A 123 -2.22 27.06 2.73
C THR A 123 -0.99 27.14 3.63
N GLU A 124 -0.37 28.32 3.75
CA GLU A 124 0.80 28.49 4.61
C GLU A 124 0.49 28.19 6.09
N GLU A 125 -0.75 28.39 6.50
CA GLU A 125 -1.21 28.05 7.85
C GLU A 125 -1.19 26.53 8.08
N VAL A 126 -1.78 25.74 7.17
CA VAL A 126 -1.78 24.26 7.24
C VAL A 126 -0.37 23.70 7.11
N LYS A 127 0.49 24.29 6.28
CA LYS A 127 1.90 23.90 6.19
C LYS A 127 2.62 24.07 7.53
N ARG A 128 2.43 25.20 8.17
CA ARG A 128 3.02 25.48 9.49
C ARG A 128 2.53 24.52 10.56
N GLU A 129 1.23 24.23 10.58
CA GLU A 129 0.66 23.27 11.50
C GLU A 129 1.21 21.85 11.25
N SER A 130 1.31 21.45 9.99
CA SER A 130 1.92 20.18 9.58
C SER A 130 3.39 20.07 10.01
N GLU A 131 4.17 21.13 9.86
CA GLU A 131 5.56 21.17 10.32
C GLU A 131 5.67 20.98 11.84
N ILE A 132 4.83 21.67 12.62
CA ILE A 132 4.78 21.53 14.06
C ILE A 132 4.44 20.08 14.45
N ASN A 133 3.43 19.50 13.81
CA ASN A 133 3.03 18.12 14.05
C ASN A 133 4.13 17.11 13.68
N ASN A 134 4.82 17.32 12.55
CA ASN A 134 5.93 16.47 12.12
C ASN A 134 7.11 16.53 13.10
N LEU A 135 7.40 17.70 13.65
CA LEU A 135 8.42 17.86 14.70
C LEU A 135 8.02 17.12 15.98
N ALA A 136 6.76 17.20 16.38
CA ALA A 136 6.23 16.48 17.54
C ALA A 136 6.30 14.97 17.33
N VAL A 137 5.90 14.47 16.17
CA VAL A 137 5.99 13.04 15.81
C VAL A 137 7.44 12.56 15.83
N SER A 138 8.36 13.31 15.22
CA SER A 138 9.79 12.98 15.20
C SER A 138 10.38 12.91 16.61
N ARG A 139 10.00 13.85 17.48
CA ARG A 139 10.41 13.85 18.89
C ARG A 139 9.90 12.60 19.63
N LEU A 140 8.61 12.32 19.52
CA LEU A 140 7.99 11.14 20.14
C LEU A 140 8.61 9.84 19.63
N GLN A 141 8.89 9.75 18.32
CA GLN A 141 9.57 8.60 17.73
C GLN A 141 10.99 8.41 18.28
N SER A 142 11.72 9.50 18.50
CA SER A 142 13.04 9.47 19.13
C SER A 142 12.96 9.00 20.60
N GLU A 143 11.97 9.48 21.35
CA GLU A 143 11.73 9.04 22.73
C GLU A 143 11.38 7.55 22.78
N ILE A 144 10.51 7.07 21.89
CA ILE A 144 10.17 5.64 21.77
C ILE A 144 11.41 4.81 21.46
N ASN A 145 12.25 5.25 20.54
CA ASN A 145 13.47 4.52 20.18
C ASN A 145 14.47 4.49 21.36
N THR A 146 14.56 5.59 22.10
CA THR A 146 15.39 5.67 23.32
C THR A 146 14.87 4.73 24.42
N LEU A 147 13.56 4.68 24.61
CA LEU A 147 12.95 3.75 25.58
C LEU A 147 13.12 2.30 25.13
N LYS A 148 12.92 2.01 23.86
CA LYS A 148 13.18 0.67 23.30
C LYS A 148 14.63 0.25 23.52
N SER A 149 15.60 1.12 23.27
CA SER A 149 17.02 0.82 23.46
C SER A 149 17.38 0.59 24.93
N LYS A 150 16.73 1.30 25.87
CA LYS A 150 16.87 1.06 27.29
C LYS A 150 16.28 -0.29 27.71
N VAL A 151 15.17 -0.69 27.13
CA VAL A 151 14.53 -1.99 27.38
C VAL A 151 15.34 -3.13 26.75
N THR A 152 15.84 -2.94 25.53
CA THR A 152 16.68 -3.94 24.84
C THR A 152 18.14 -3.92 25.31
N GLY A 153 18.66 -2.77 25.78
CA GLY A 153 20.03 -2.63 26.25
C GLY A 153 20.26 -3.11 27.71
N ASN A 154 19.24 -3.08 28.53
CA ASN A 154 19.17 -3.95 29.70
C ASN A 154 18.75 -5.31 29.18
N GLY A 155 19.72 -6.05 28.58
CA GLY A 155 19.42 -7.37 28.05
C GLY A 155 18.41 -8.03 28.99
N LEU A 156 17.18 -8.18 28.51
CA LEU A 156 16.26 -9.05 29.20
C LEU A 156 17.00 -10.37 29.23
N SER A 157 17.65 -10.63 30.34
CA SER A 157 18.20 -11.95 30.60
C SER A 157 17.08 -12.90 30.29
N PRO A 158 17.30 -13.92 29.47
CA PRO A 158 16.23 -14.83 29.06
C PRO A 158 15.47 -15.20 30.33
N VAL A 159 14.14 -15.02 30.31
CA VAL A 159 13.33 -15.31 31.50
C VAL A 159 13.57 -16.76 31.84
N GLN A 160 14.15 -17.02 33.05
CA GLN A 160 14.44 -18.39 33.45
C GLN A 160 13.12 -19.09 33.79
N ALA A 161 12.93 -20.33 33.31
CA ALA A 161 11.75 -21.12 33.59
C ALA A 161 11.39 -21.17 35.09
N LYS A 162 12.41 -21.20 35.94
CA LYS A 162 12.29 -21.18 37.41
C LYS A 162 11.66 -19.92 38.00
N ASP A 163 11.73 -18.79 37.28
CA ASP A 163 11.24 -17.48 37.74
C ASP A 163 9.79 -17.22 37.35
N LEU A 164 9.18 -18.13 36.60
CA LEU A 164 7.79 -18.04 36.14
C LEU A 164 6.85 -18.81 37.08
N PRO A 165 5.64 -18.31 37.33
CA PRO A 165 4.64 -19.02 38.13
C PRO A 165 4.09 -20.22 37.37
N GLY A 166 3.87 -21.33 38.07
CA GLY A 166 3.28 -22.55 37.52
C GLY A 166 4.28 -23.65 37.19
N ILE A 167 3.86 -24.64 36.41
CA ILE A 167 4.71 -25.73 35.94
C ILE A 167 5.25 -25.32 34.59
N ILE A 168 6.51 -24.95 34.52
CA ILE A 168 7.19 -24.54 33.29
C ILE A 168 8.20 -25.62 32.94
N VAL A 169 8.08 -26.17 31.74
CA VAL A 169 9.03 -27.15 31.19
C VAL A 169 9.68 -26.51 29.97
N ASP A 170 10.99 -26.32 30.03
CA ASP A 170 11.75 -25.69 28.96
C ASP A 170 12.46 -26.72 28.08
N ASN A 171 13.04 -26.25 26.95
CA ASN A 171 13.70 -27.09 25.95
C ASN A 171 14.78 -28.07 26.51
N PRO A 172 15.60 -27.72 27.50
CA PRO A 172 16.58 -28.67 28.06
C PRO A 172 15.95 -29.94 28.67
N GLU A 173 14.68 -29.86 29.09
CA GLU A 173 13.95 -30.97 29.69
C GLU A 173 13.12 -31.74 28.68
N ALA A 174 13.02 -31.24 27.48
CA ALA A 174 12.21 -31.81 26.42
C ALA A 174 12.95 -32.91 25.64
N LYS A 175 12.21 -33.94 25.23
CA LYS A 175 12.70 -34.96 24.32
C LYS A 175 12.39 -34.59 22.88
N ALA A 176 13.41 -34.16 22.13
CA ALA A 176 13.30 -33.83 20.74
C ALA A 176 13.45 -35.10 19.86
N ILE A 177 12.54 -35.30 18.94
CA ILE A 177 12.52 -36.39 17.97
C ILE A 177 12.51 -35.79 16.55
N GLY A 178 13.46 -36.19 15.71
CA GLY A 178 13.64 -35.65 14.34
C GLY A 178 14.74 -34.60 14.27
N ARG A 179 14.72 -33.78 13.19
CA ARG A 179 15.72 -32.73 13.00
C ARG A 179 15.24 -31.41 13.60
N TRP A 180 15.99 -30.91 14.55
CA TRP A 180 15.75 -29.64 15.21
C TRP A 180 16.99 -28.77 15.16
N SER A 181 16.80 -27.47 14.97
CA SER A 181 17.83 -26.45 15.10
C SER A 181 17.55 -25.58 16.32
N LYS A 182 18.60 -25.05 16.90
CA LYS A 182 18.54 -24.13 18.06
C LYS A 182 18.79 -22.71 17.58
N SER A 183 18.10 -21.75 18.18
CA SER A 183 18.31 -20.33 17.92
C SER A 183 17.94 -19.49 19.16
N ASP A 184 18.56 -18.34 19.25
CA ASP A 184 18.28 -17.27 20.20
C ASP A 184 17.83 -15.96 19.52
N GLY A 185 17.66 -16.01 18.17
CA GLY A 185 17.40 -14.83 17.34
C GLY A 185 16.01 -14.22 17.48
N VAL A 186 15.04 -14.92 18.10
CA VAL A 186 13.69 -14.34 18.36
C VAL A 186 13.63 -13.85 19.80
N PRO A 187 13.33 -12.56 20.05
CA PRO A 187 13.25 -12.02 21.41
C PRO A 187 12.07 -12.63 22.20
N ASN A 188 12.16 -12.57 23.54
CA ASN A 188 11.12 -13.02 24.48
C ASN A 188 10.85 -14.53 24.53
N HIS A 189 11.83 -15.36 24.23
CA HIS A 189 11.76 -16.80 24.54
C HIS A 189 12.13 -17.07 25.99
N VAL A 190 11.65 -18.20 26.54
CA VAL A 190 12.03 -18.70 27.84
C VAL A 190 13.33 -19.49 27.72
N GLY A 191 14.24 -19.39 28.73
CA GLY A 191 15.53 -20.05 28.66
C GLY A 191 16.55 -19.36 27.76
N SER A 192 17.62 -20.05 27.42
CA SER A 192 18.74 -19.51 26.62
C SER A 192 18.57 -19.65 25.11
N GLU A 193 17.67 -20.51 24.67
CA GLU A 193 17.46 -20.84 23.26
C GLU A 193 16.07 -21.42 23.02
N TYR A 194 15.59 -21.36 21.78
CA TYR A 194 14.39 -22.07 21.37
C TYR A 194 14.69 -23.09 20.26
N LEU A 195 13.85 -24.12 20.15
CA LEU A 195 13.95 -25.14 19.11
C LEU A 195 13.02 -24.79 17.95
N TYR A 196 13.52 -24.91 16.72
CA TYR A 196 12.69 -24.79 15.53
C TYR A 196 13.01 -25.91 14.53
N SER A 197 12.03 -26.29 13.72
CA SER A 197 12.17 -27.30 12.67
C SER A 197 11.30 -26.98 11.48
N ASN A 198 11.87 -27.13 10.28
CA ASN A 198 11.17 -27.05 8.99
C ASN A 198 10.70 -28.44 8.51
N ASN A 199 10.88 -29.48 9.34
CA ASN A 199 10.51 -30.85 9.00
C ASN A 199 9.19 -31.22 9.68
N SER A 200 8.17 -31.54 8.88
CA SER A 200 6.82 -31.90 9.35
C SER A 200 6.77 -33.17 10.20
N GLY A 201 7.79 -34.00 10.17
CA GLY A 201 7.92 -35.21 11.01
C GLY A 201 8.57 -34.97 12.36
N SER A 202 9.07 -33.78 12.64
CA SER A 202 9.74 -33.47 13.91
C SER A 202 8.73 -33.28 15.05
N LYS A 203 9.03 -33.84 16.24
CA LYS A 203 8.17 -33.76 17.43
C LYS A 203 9.00 -33.38 18.65
N VAL A 204 8.42 -32.61 19.56
CA VAL A 204 8.99 -32.31 20.88
C VAL A 204 8.01 -32.82 21.95
N ILE A 205 8.54 -33.58 22.92
CA ILE A 205 7.76 -34.13 24.04
C ILE A 205 8.27 -33.46 25.31
N TYR A 206 7.40 -32.72 25.98
CA TYR A 206 7.67 -32.11 27.26
C TYR A 206 7.17 -33.00 28.40
N PRO A 207 8.03 -33.58 29.24
CA PRO A 207 7.59 -34.37 30.38
C PRO A 207 7.03 -33.42 31.48
N VAL A 208 5.77 -33.60 31.82
CA VAL A 208 5.13 -32.81 32.89
C VAL A 208 4.75 -33.74 34.02
N THR A 209 5.22 -33.42 35.24
CA THR A 209 4.85 -34.15 36.46
C THR A 209 3.96 -33.28 37.35
N PHE A 210 2.78 -33.74 37.64
CA PHE A 210 1.84 -33.03 38.50
C PHE A 210 2.03 -33.47 39.97
N ALA A 211 2.17 -32.52 40.87
CA ALA A 211 2.35 -32.78 42.29
C ALA A 211 1.08 -33.33 42.97
N LYS A 212 -0.11 -33.05 42.40
CA LYS A 212 -1.40 -33.59 42.88
C LYS A 212 -2.30 -33.91 41.68
N GLY A 213 -3.05 -35.00 41.76
CA GLY A 213 -4.10 -35.28 40.77
C GLY A 213 -5.24 -34.28 40.87
N GLY A 214 -5.70 -33.78 39.75
CA GLY A 214 -6.79 -32.80 39.63
C GLY A 214 -7.24 -32.63 38.18
N LYS A 215 -8.33 -31.89 37.96
CA LYS A 215 -8.68 -31.41 36.61
C LYS A 215 -7.87 -30.15 36.33
N TYR A 216 -7.10 -30.18 35.26
CA TYR A 216 -6.28 -29.06 34.80
C TYR A 216 -6.84 -28.54 33.46
#